data_7f6be230980e10d81ce7a60be6e08739
#
_entry.id   7f6be230980e10d81ce7a60be6e08739
#
_cell.length_a   1.000
_cell.length_b   1.000
_cell.length_c   1.000
_cell.angle_alpha   90.00
_cell.angle_beta   90.00
_cell.angle_gamma   90.00
#
_symmetry.space_group_name_H-M   'P 1'
#
loop_
_entity.id
_entity.type
_entity.pdbx_description
1 polymer ?
#
loop_
_entity_poly.entity_id
_entity_poly.type
_entity_poly.pdbx_seq_one_letter_code
_entity_poly.pdbx_strand_id
1 'polypeptide(L)'
;MKQLLLFALVSISLLTLSSFNNQKGETYSLTVEVKELQNSKGVVQFALYNKDGTIPDEDYKKCWKILKEKIQNGTSKVTFSNLPLGKYAVNILHDENENGEIDKGFILPIEGVGFSNYQSIGLTNRPNFSKASFELNSDKKIAVKVIY
;
A
#
# COMPACT_ATOMS: atom_id res chain seq x y z
N MET A 1 13.52 10.29 -60.50
CA MET A 1 13.88 11.04 -59.26
C MET A 1 12.71 11.21 -58.29
N LYS A 2 11.52 11.64 -58.74
CA LYS A 2 10.36 11.85 -57.82
C LYS A 2 9.88 10.56 -57.12
N GLN A 3 9.91 9.41 -57.77
CA GLN A 3 9.51 8.13 -57.15
C GLN A 3 10.54 7.62 -56.12
N LEU A 4 11.84 7.84 -56.36
CA LEU A 4 12.86 7.48 -55.37
C LEU A 4 12.76 8.29 -54.06
N LEU A 5 12.40 9.57 -54.17
CA LEU A 5 12.17 10.44 -53.01
C LEU A 5 10.95 10.00 -52.18
N LEU A 6 9.90 9.49 -52.86
CA LEU A 6 8.68 9.03 -52.19
C LEU A 6 8.96 7.75 -51.34
N PHE A 7 9.76 6.83 -51.87
CA PHE A 7 10.17 5.61 -51.16
C PHE A 7 11.08 5.91 -49.95
N ALA A 8 11.97 6.91 -50.09
CA ALA A 8 12.81 7.34 -48.97
C ALA A 8 12.01 7.98 -47.83
N LEU A 9 10.98 8.78 -48.14
CA LEU A 9 10.11 9.38 -47.13
C LEU A 9 9.23 8.35 -46.40
N VAL A 10 8.74 7.32 -47.11
CA VAL A 10 7.94 6.25 -46.50
C VAL A 10 8.80 5.37 -45.61
N SER A 11 10.04 5.05 -45.98
CA SER A 11 10.96 4.24 -45.16
C SER A 11 11.41 4.97 -43.88
N ILE A 12 11.59 6.31 -43.93
CA ILE A 12 11.91 7.09 -42.71
C ILE A 12 10.72 7.16 -41.77
N SER A 13 9.48 7.23 -42.26
CA SER A 13 8.28 7.27 -41.41
C SER A 13 8.03 5.91 -40.70
N LEU A 14 8.43 4.78 -41.31
CA LEU A 14 8.31 3.45 -40.65
C LEU A 14 9.33 3.23 -39.54
N LEU A 15 10.49 3.87 -39.62
CA LEU A 15 11.54 3.76 -38.58
C LEU A 15 11.24 4.54 -37.30
N THR A 16 10.36 5.56 -37.36
CA THR A 16 10.00 6.34 -36.18
C THR A 16 8.88 5.71 -35.34
N LEU A 17 8.14 4.74 -35.87
CA LEU A 17 7.05 4.05 -35.17
C LEU A 17 7.54 2.90 -34.25
N SER A 18 8.81 2.53 -34.31
CA SER A 18 9.35 1.42 -33.52
C SER A 18 9.85 1.79 -32.12
N SER A 19 9.76 3.06 -31.73
CA SER A 19 10.36 3.54 -30.47
C SER A 19 9.34 3.77 -29.33
N PHE A 20 8.11 3.30 -29.46
CA PHE A 20 7.26 3.15 -28.29
C PHE A 20 7.64 1.89 -27.52
N ASN A 21 8.86 1.87 -26.98
CA ASN A 21 9.18 0.98 -25.89
C ASN A 21 8.29 1.37 -24.70
N ASN A 22 7.30 0.55 -24.45
CA ASN A 22 6.61 0.53 -23.16
C ASN A 22 7.68 0.20 -22.10
N GLN A 23 8.40 1.21 -21.61
CA GLN A 23 9.19 1.07 -20.40
C GLN A 23 8.20 0.82 -19.27
N LYS A 24 7.90 -0.46 -19.06
CA LYS A 24 7.23 -0.92 -17.85
C LYS A 24 8.17 -0.50 -16.72
N GLY A 25 7.81 0.59 -16.02
CA GLY A 25 8.62 1.08 -14.91
C GLY A 25 8.92 -0.06 -13.93
N GLU A 26 10.08 0.00 -13.29
CA GLU A 26 10.44 -0.97 -12.26
C GLU A 26 9.35 -1.04 -11.19
N THR A 27 8.98 -2.25 -10.83
CA THR A 27 7.98 -2.50 -9.78
C THR A 27 8.58 -3.39 -8.71
N TYR A 28 8.12 -3.19 -7.49
CA TYR A 28 8.64 -3.86 -6.30
C TYR A 28 7.52 -4.53 -5.52
N SER A 29 7.91 -5.40 -4.60
CA SER A 29 7.01 -6.06 -3.67
C SER A 29 7.20 -5.52 -2.26
N LEU A 30 6.08 -5.27 -1.57
CA LEU A 30 6.05 -4.90 -0.17
C LEU A 30 5.40 -6.01 0.64
N THR A 31 6.17 -6.68 1.48
CA THR A 31 5.65 -7.63 2.46
C THR A 31 5.43 -6.93 3.79
N VAL A 32 4.21 -6.99 4.30
CA VAL A 32 3.81 -6.43 5.58
C VAL A 32 3.45 -7.55 6.52
N GLU A 33 4.04 -7.56 7.71
CA GLU A 33 3.80 -8.56 8.76
C GLU A 33 3.34 -7.86 10.04
N VAL A 34 2.34 -8.43 10.70
CA VAL A 34 1.95 -8.08 12.07
C VAL A 34 2.16 -9.29 12.96
N LYS A 35 2.59 -9.03 14.18
CA LYS A 35 2.85 -10.06 15.20
C LYS A 35 2.21 -9.66 16.53
N GLU A 36 2.18 -10.61 17.46
CA GLU A 36 1.69 -10.38 18.83
C GLU A 36 0.25 -9.83 18.85
N LEU A 37 -0.57 -10.33 17.92
CA LEU A 37 -1.99 -10.02 17.92
C LEU A 37 -2.64 -10.58 19.19
N GLN A 38 -3.53 -9.79 19.80
CA GLN A 38 -4.14 -10.09 21.09
C GLN A 38 -4.97 -11.38 21.09
N ASN A 39 -5.55 -11.72 19.94
CA ASN A 39 -6.30 -12.96 19.71
C ASN A 39 -6.30 -13.33 18.23
N SER A 40 -6.96 -14.44 17.87
CA SER A 40 -7.04 -14.92 16.48
C SER A 40 -8.45 -14.82 15.89
N LYS A 41 -9.31 -13.95 16.43
CA LYS A 41 -10.64 -13.71 15.88
C LYS A 41 -10.55 -12.87 14.61
N GLY A 42 -11.47 -13.10 13.67
CA GLY A 42 -11.61 -12.33 12.45
C GLY A 42 -10.39 -12.41 11.52
N VAL A 43 -10.03 -11.29 10.96
CA VAL A 43 -8.94 -11.14 10.00
C VAL A 43 -8.09 -9.91 10.31
N VAL A 44 -6.92 -9.83 9.68
CA VAL A 44 -6.16 -8.57 9.62
C VAL A 44 -6.38 -7.93 8.25
N GLN A 45 -6.83 -6.68 8.25
CA GLN A 45 -6.92 -5.84 7.08
C GLN A 45 -5.66 -4.96 6.97
N PHE A 46 -5.04 -5.00 5.79
CA PHE A 46 -3.86 -4.25 5.42
C PHE A 46 -4.25 -3.24 4.37
N ALA A 47 -4.27 -1.95 4.71
CA ALA A 47 -4.58 -0.87 3.78
C ALA A 47 -3.30 -0.13 3.39
N LEU A 48 -3.05 -0.03 2.09
CA LEU A 48 -1.89 0.63 1.50
C LEU A 48 -2.27 1.99 0.94
N TYR A 49 -1.50 3.01 1.28
CA TYR A 49 -1.66 4.39 0.85
C TYR A 49 -0.41 4.86 0.11
N ASN A 50 -0.59 5.71 -0.89
CA ASN A 50 0.50 6.26 -1.72
C ASN A 50 0.39 7.78 -1.95
N LYS A 51 -0.43 8.47 -1.16
CA LYS A 51 -0.68 9.91 -1.35
C LYS A 51 -0.81 10.62 -0.01
N ASP A 52 -0.24 11.82 0.06
CA ASP A 52 -0.40 12.69 1.23
C ASP A 52 -1.88 13.13 1.45
N GLY A 53 -2.24 13.38 2.70
CA GLY A 53 -3.60 13.74 3.11
C GLY A 53 -4.60 12.58 3.11
N THR A 54 -4.16 11.33 2.87
CA THR A 54 -5.02 10.15 2.90
C THR A 54 -5.17 9.52 4.28
N ILE A 55 -4.25 9.76 5.20
CA ILE A 55 -4.33 9.30 6.59
C ILE A 55 -4.57 10.51 7.50
N PRO A 56 -5.52 10.44 8.43
CA PRO A 56 -6.36 9.29 8.82
C PRO A 56 -7.48 8.99 7.80
N ASP A 57 -7.86 7.71 7.73
CA ASP A 57 -8.90 7.19 6.83
C ASP A 57 -9.69 6.09 7.56
N GLU A 58 -10.65 6.49 8.35
CA GLU A 58 -11.39 5.59 9.23
C GLU A 58 -12.32 4.63 8.48
N ASP A 59 -12.79 5.06 7.30
CA ASP A 59 -13.71 4.28 6.44
C ASP A 59 -12.98 3.58 5.28
N TYR A 60 -11.65 3.62 5.23
CA TYR A 60 -10.82 3.02 4.17
C TYR A 60 -11.17 3.45 2.73
N LYS A 61 -11.72 4.68 2.57
CA LYS A 61 -12.15 5.23 1.26
C LYS A 61 -11.03 5.90 0.47
N LYS A 62 -9.90 6.20 1.11
CA LYS A 62 -8.76 6.92 0.51
C LYS A 62 -7.56 6.01 0.26
N CYS A 63 -7.62 4.76 0.70
CA CYS A 63 -6.55 3.80 0.48
C CYS A 63 -6.44 3.42 -1.00
N TRP A 64 -5.24 3.07 -1.43
CA TRP A 64 -4.99 2.64 -2.81
C TRP A 64 -5.28 1.15 -3.01
N LYS A 65 -4.90 0.31 -2.04
CA LYS A 65 -5.14 -1.14 -2.06
C LYS A 65 -5.48 -1.63 -0.66
N ILE A 66 -6.31 -2.66 -0.59
CA ILE A 66 -6.60 -3.41 0.63
C ILE A 66 -6.35 -4.89 0.37
N LEU A 67 -5.69 -5.55 1.32
CA LEU A 67 -5.61 -7.00 1.42
C LEU A 67 -6.09 -7.42 2.81
N LYS A 68 -6.74 -8.58 2.88
CA LYS A 68 -7.16 -9.19 4.15
C LYS A 68 -6.52 -10.57 4.26
N GLU A 69 -6.07 -10.94 5.44
CA GLU A 69 -5.47 -12.24 5.69
C GLU A 69 -5.84 -12.75 7.08
N LYS A 70 -5.97 -14.06 7.20
CA LYS A 70 -6.25 -14.73 8.47
C LYS A 70 -5.07 -14.65 9.44
N ILE A 71 -5.39 -14.83 10.71
CA ILE A 71 -4.40 -14.85 11.77
C ILE A 71 -3.97 -16.29 12.02
N GLN A 72 -2.66 -16.52 12.01
CA GLN A 72 -2.06 -17.81 12.31
C GLN A 72 -1.00 -17.64 13.42
N ASN A 73 -1.20 -18.30 14.56
CA ASN A 73 -0.28 -18.23 15.69
C ASN A 73 0.05 -16.78 16.12
N GLY A 74 -0.98 -15.91 16.22
CA GLY A 74 -0.80 -14.51 16.61
C GLY A 74 -0.11 -13.62 15.56
N THR A 75 0.01 -14.10 14.31
CA THR A 75 0.69 -13.41 13.22
C THR A 75 -0.21 -13.37 11.97
N SER A 76 -0.13 -12.30 11.21
CA SER A 76 -0.71 -12.21 9.89
C SER A 76 0.24 -11.49 8.93
N LYS A 77 0.23 -11.86 7.65
CA LYS A 77 1.19 -11.34 6.67
C LYS A 77 0.60 -11.32 5.26
N VAL A 78 0.82 -10.21 4.56
CA VAL A 78 0.48 -10.09 3.13
C VAL A 78 1.66 -9.56 2.32
N THR A 79 1.59 -9.73 0.99
CA THR A 79 2.54 -9.13 0.06
C THR A 79 1.76 -8.35 -1.02
N PHE A 80 2.00 -7.06 -1.09
CA PHE A 80 1.58 -6.22 -2.19
C PHE A 80 2.62 -6.30 -3.30
N SER A 81 2.23 -6.76 -4.47
CA SER A 81 3.11 -6.94 -5.62
C SER A 81 2.87 -5.87 -6.69
N ASN A 82 3.84 -5.71 -7.59
CA ASN A 82 3.79 -4.78 -8.72
C ASN A 82 3.53 -3.32 -8.30
N LEU A 83 4.19 -2.89 -7.23
CA LEU A 83 4.13 -1.51 -6.77
C LEU A 83 5.19 -0.67 -7.49
N PRO A 84 4.82 0.45 -8.11
CA PRO A 84 5.80 1.40 -8.64
C PRO A 84 6.74 1.93 -7.56
N LEU A 85 7.91 2.39 -7.95
CA LEU A 85 8.76 3.22 -7.10
C LEU A 85 7.95 4.36 -6.49
N GLY A 86 8.08 4.61 -5.18
CA GLY A 86 7.34 5.70 -4.54
C GLY A 86 7.30 5.65 -3.02
N LYS A 87 6.53 6.58 -2.45
CA LYS A 87 6.23 6.63 -1.02
C LYS A 87 4.94 5.92 -0.71
N TYR A 88 5.01 5.09 0.32
CA TYR A 88 3.86 4.29 0.77
C TYR A 88 3.72 4.38 2.28
N ALA A 89 2.49 4.28 2.75
CA ALA A 89 2.16 4.09 4.15
C ALA A 89 1.17 2.93 4.29
N VAL A 90 1.21 2.25 5.42
CA VAL A 90 0.34 1.12 5.72
C VAL A 90 -0.47 1.43 6.97
N ASN A 91 -1.77 1.14 6.92
CA ASN A 91 -2.66 1.05 8.06
C ASN A 91 -3.08 -0.42 8.24
N ILE A 92 -3.09 -0.89 9.47
CA ILE A 92 -3.52 -2.21 9.88
C ILE A 92 -4.79 -2.08 10.73
N LEU A 93 -5.75 -2.93 10.47
CA LEU A 93 -6.91 -3.17 11.33
C LEU A 93 -6.94 -4.65 11.70
N HIS A 94 -6.99 -4.96 12.99
CA HIS A 94 -7.38 -6.28 13.47
C HIS A 94 -8.90 -6.31 13.55
N ASP A 95 -9.54 -6.67 12.43
CA ASP A 95 -10.98 -6.68 12.19
C ASP A 95 -11.57 -7.97 12.78
N GLU A 96 -11.95 -7.92 14.07
CA GLU A 96 -12.40 -9.10 14.84
C GLU A 96 -13.78 -9.61 14.41
N ASN A 97 -14.63 -8.74 13.85
CA ASN A 97 -15.98 -9.08 13.39
C ASN A 97 -16.13 -9.12 11.85
N GLU A 98 -15.02 -8.86 11.12
CA GLU A 98 -14.95 -8.91 9.66
C GLU A 98 -15.86 -7.90 8.94
N ASN A 99 -16.22 -6.78 9.60
CA ASN A 99 -17.05 -5.74 9.00
C ASN A 99 -16.27 -4.79 8.05
N GLY A 100 -14.93 -4.76 8.15
CA GLY A 100 -14.04 -3.95 7.30
C GLY A 100 -13.94 -2.48 7.71
N GLU A 101 -14.49 -2.11 8.85
CA GLU A 101 -14.50 -0.76 9.41
C GLU A 101 -13.83 -0.74 10.77
N ILE A 102 -13.35 0.42 11.21
CA ILE A 102 -12.81 0.57 12.57
C ILE A 102 -13.97 0.73 13.55
N ASP A 103 -14.18 -0.27 14.39
CA ASP A 103 -15.15 -0.17 15.47
C ASP A 103 -14.70 0.83 16.53
N LYS A 104 -15.55 1.81 16.77
CA LYS A 104 -15.25 2.90 17.71
C LYS A 104 -15.93 2.67 19.05
N GLY A 105 -15.13 2.73 20.10
CA GLY A 105 -15.62 3.02 21.44
C GLY A 105 -15.93 4.49 21.60
N PHE A 106 -16.22 4.88 22.84
CA PHE A 106 -16.58 6.28 23.13
C PHE A 106 -15.45 7.28 22.83
N ILE A 107 -14.19 6.88 22.94
CA ILE A 107 -13.01 7.74 22.73
C ILE A 107 -11.94 7.08 21.84
N LEU A 108 -11.76 5.78 21.94
CA LEU A 108 -10.71 5.03 21.24
C LEU A 108 -11.32 3.90 20.40
N PRO A 109 -10.61 3.41 19.36
CA PRO A 109 -11.01 2.17 18.69
C PRO A 109 -11.15 1.03 19.71
N ILE A 110 -12.13 0.15 19.51
CA ILE A 110 -12.30 -1.08 20.29
C ILE A 110 -11.39 -2.18 19.71
N GLU A 111 -11.14 -2.10 18.40
CA GLU A 111 -10.30 -3.03 17.66
C GLU A 111 -8.86 -2.55 17.56
N GLY A 112 -7.94 -3.49 17.38
CA GLY A 112 -6.52 -3.17 17.25
C GLY A 112 -6.21 -2.45 15.94
N VAL A 113 -5.53 -1.32 16.02
CA VAL A 113 -5.09 -0.54 14.85
C VAL A 113 -3.58 -0.33 14.85
N GLY A 114 -2.98 -0.23 13.67
CA GLY A 114 -1.54 0.03 13.53
C GLY A 114 -1.22 0.85 12.30
N PHE A 115 -0.10 1.56 12.35
CA PHE A 115 0.42 2.31 11.20
C PHE A 115 1.92 2.06 11.06
N SER A 116 2.39 1.99 9.82
CA SER A 116 3.83 1.95 9.56
C SER A 116 4.52 3.13 10.26
N ASN A 117 5.72 2.88 10.82
CA ASN A 117 6.51 3.85 11.58
C ASN A 117 5.91 4.37 12.89
N TYR A 118 4.78 3.81 13.36
CA TYR A 118 4.18 4.17 14.64
C TYR A 118 4.39 3.07 15.68
N GLN A 119 4.79 3.49 16.90
CA GLN A 119 4.90 2.61 18.06
C GLN A 119 3.76 2.84 19.06
N SER A 120 3.11 3.99 18.98
CA SER A 120 1.96 4.35 19.79
C SER A 120 1.07 5.34 19.03
N ILE A 121 -0.21 5.37 19.35
CA ILE A 121 -1.21 6.27 18.78
C ILE A 121 -1.91 6.96 19.95
N GLY A 122 -2.23 8.25 19.81
CA GLY A 122 -2.92 9.02 20.84
C GLY A 122 -3.22 10.43 20.41
N LEU A 123 -3.80 11.22 21.30
CA LEU A 123 -4.23 12.60 21.00
C LEU A 123 -3.09 13.50 20.52
N THR A 124 -1.89 13.31 21.08
CA THR A 124 -0.68 14.08 20.71
C THR A 124 0.14 13.42 19.61
N ASN A 125 -0.18 12.19 19.23
CA ASN A 125 0.54 11.41 18.22
C ASN A 125 -0.45 10.80 17.22
N ARG A 126 -1.24 11.66 16.59
CA ARG A 126 -2.23 11.24 15.59
C ARG A 126 -1.55 10.75 14.32
N PRO A 127 -2.02 9.63 13.73
CA PRO A 127 -1.49 9.16 12.47
C PRO A 127 -1.68 10.16 11.34
N ASN A 128 -0.65 10.27 10.51
CA ASN A 128 -0.69 10.99 9.24
C ASN A 128 0.22 10.32 8.22
N PHE A 129 0.00 10.58 6.93
CA PHE A 129 0.74 9.95 5.86
C PHE A 129 2.24 10.29 5.91
N SER A 130 2.60 11.54 6.15
CA SER A 130 4.00 11.98 6.17
C SER A 130 4.84 11.18 7.16
N LYS A 131 4.35 10.96 8.38
CA LYS A 131 5.06 10.20 9.42
C LYS A 131 4.98 8.69 9.20
N ALA A 132 3.85 8.18 8.70
CA ALA A 132 3.66 6.77 8.42
C ALA A 132 4.44 6.30 7.18
N SER A 133 4.77 7.20 6.25
CA SER A 133 5.32 6.83 4.96
C SER A 133 6.78 6.39 5.01
N PHE A 134 7.13 5.55 4.04
CA PHE A 134 8.49 5.09 3.75
C PHE A 134 8.69 5.00 2.23
N GLU A 135 9.94 5.06 1.79
CA GLU A 135 10.31 4.86 0.39
C GLU A 135 10.30 3.37 0.03
N LEU A 136 9.74 3.04 -1.13
CA LEU A 136 9.81 1.73 -1.77
C LEU A 136 10.61 1.87 -3.08
N ASN A 137 11.87 1.52 -3.04
CA ASN A 137 12.82 1.55 -4.16
C ASN A 137 13.50 0.20 -4.40
N SER A 138 13.08 -0.81 -3.70
CA SER A 138 13.46 -2.22 -3.81
C SER A 138 12.39 -3.06 -3.12
N ASP A 139 12.42 -4.38 -3.30
CA ASP A 139 11.58 -5.29 -2.52
C ASP A 139 11.83 -5.06 -1.03
N LYS A 140 10.76 -4.89 -0.27
CA LYS A 140 10.82 -4.51 1.15
C LYS A 140 9.93 -5.39 2.01
N LYS A 141 10.42 -5.69 3.22
CA LYS A 141 9.62 -6.29 4.29
C LYS A 141 9.59 -5.34 5.48
N ILE A 142 8.39 -5.08 6.00
CA ILE A 142 8.17 -4.27 7.20
C ILE A 142 7.33 -5.04 8.21
N ALA A 143 7.54 -4.73 9.49
CA ALA A 143 6.65 -5.14 10.58
C ALA A 143 5.87 -3.91 11.05
N VAL A 144 4.58 -4.08 11.29
CA VAL A 144 3.71 -3.05 11.85
C VAL A 144 3.17 -3.54 13.18
N LYS A 145 3.29 -2.70 14.22
CA LYS A 145 2.74 -2.97 15.54
C LYS A 145 1.26 -2.63 15.56
N VAL A 146 0.44 -3.55 16.05
CA VAL A 146 -0.98 -3.30 16.36
C VAL A 146 -1.08 -2.78 17.79
N ILE A 147 -1.92 -1.78 18.00
CA ILE A 147 -2.16 -1.06 19.26
C ILE A 147 -3.64 -1.27 19.58
N TYR A 148 -3.93 -1.73 20.79
CA TYR A 148 -5.27 -2.00 21.31
C TYR A 148 -5.66 -0.97 22.35
#